data_cc0912911effa29e6b63f125fc394aa3
#
_entry.id   cc0912911effa29e6b63f125fc394aa3
#
_cell.length_a   1.000
_cell.length_b   1.000
_cell.length_c   1.000
_cell.angle_alpha   90.00
_cell.angle_beta   90.00
_cell.angle_gamma   90.00
#
_symmetry.space_group_name_H-M   'P 1'
#
loop_
_entity.id
_entity.type
_entity.pdbx_description
1 polymer ?
#
loop_
_entity_poly.entity_id
_entity_poly.type
_entity_poly.pdbx_seq_one_letter_code
_entity_poly.pdbx_strand_id
1 'polypeptide(L)'
;LAVLGFGYFAASNGTVYSGSALNDPYNEDMDVRYGDFLRLPFMNTVITDSHYDDPDRKGRHVAFLSRLVTDHGIAALGIGCNEYTAVCIGEDGFAHCYGEYPQYQEQVYFLRPTCLDVPAPYCQQGSPLDWGFEGGALNVYVVDATEQGNRGLDLNDWSTGIGGEWENWWVEDGELMISEMSEEPECSVS
;
A
#
# COMPACT_ATOMS: atom_id res chain seq x y z
N LEU A 1 -3.54 6.62 12.08
CA LEU A 1 -2.85 5.61 12.89
C LEU A 1 -2.80 4.29 12.12
N ALA A 2 -1.67 3.97 11.52
CA ALA A 2 -1.49 2.78 10.67
C ALA A 2 -1.17 1.53 11.53
N VAL A 3 -2.16 0.99 12.23
CA VAL A 3 -1.95 -0.08 13.24
C VAL A 3 -2.85 -1.31 13.08
N LEU A 4 -3.67 -1.37 12.04
CA LEU A 4 -4.64 -2.47 11.89
C LEU A 4 -4.07 -3.70 11.17
N GLY A 5 -2.82 -3.65 10.72
CA GLY A 5 -2.18 -4.76 10.06
C GLY A 5 -1.22 -5.55 10.97
N PHE A 6 -0.62 -6.61 10.44
CA PHE A 6 0.48 -7.31 11.07
C PHE A 6 1.78 -6.49 11.01
N GLY A 7 1.95 -5.66 9.97
CA GLY A 7 2.88 -4.54 9.96
C GLY A 7 2.21 -3.28 10.51
N TYR A 8 2.96 -2.42 11.18
CA TYR A 8 2.47 -1.13 11.63
C TYR A 8 3.56 -0.06 11.63
N PHE A 9 3.11 1.18 11.57
CA PHE A 9 3.96 2.37 11.60
C PHE A 9 3.67 3.21 12.84
N ALA A 10 4.73 3.63 13.52
CA ALA A 10 4.67 4.60 14.60
C ALA A 10 5.44 5.86 14.21
N ALA A 11 4.78 7.01 14.27
CA ALA A 11 5.44 8.31 14.09
C ALA A 11 6.10 8.71 15.41
N SER A 12 7.41 8.82 15.42
CA SER A 12 8.18 9.12 16.65
C SER A 12 8.16 10.60 17.01
N ASN A 13 8.27 11.50 16.02
CA ASN A 13 8.37 12.94 16.23
C ASN A 13 7.42 13.78 15.36
N GLY A 14 6.44 13.16 14.72
CA GLY A 14 5.49 13.84 13.85
C GLY A 14 5.09 13.03 12.64
N THR A 15 4.43 13.69 11.68
CA THR A 15 4.01 13.03 10.44
C THR A 15 5.13 13.06 9.42
N VAL A 16 5.42 11.89 8.83
CA VAL A 16 6.30 11.78 7.67
C VAL A 16 5.45 11.77 6.40
N TYR A 17 5.85 12.53 5.42
CA TYR A 17 5.20 12.64 4.11
C TYR A 17 5.96 11.84 3.05
N SER A 18 5.32 11.62 1.89
CA SER A 18 5.87 10.82 0.80
C SER A 18 7.31 11.19 0.43
N GLY A 19 7.58 12.48 0.18
CA GLY A 19 8.90 12.93 -0.21
C GLY A 19 9.99 12.61 0.83
N SER A 20 9.73 12.83 2.12
CA SER A 20 10.69 12.49 3.18
C SER A 20 10.90 10.99 3.32
N ALA A 21 9.83 10.20 3.24
CA ALA A 21 9.89 8.76 3.36
C ALA A 21 10.58 8.09 2.17
N LEU A 22 10.37 8.60 0.97
CA LEU A 22 11.01 8.07 -0.25
C LEU A 22 12.47 8.49 -0.38
N ASN A 23 12.84 9.69 0.10
CA ASN A 23 14.23 10.15 0.10
C ASN A 23 15.10 9.48 1.18
N ASP A 24 14.50 9.00 2.26
CA ASP A 24 15.14 8.17 3.27
C ASP A 24 14.11 7.20 3.90
N PRO A 25 13.99 5.97 3.41
CA PRO A 25 13.08 4.96 3.97
C PRO A 25 13.37 4.61 5.43
N TYR A 26 14.56 4.93 5.92
CA TYR A 26 14.97 4.77 7.33
C TYR A 26 14.99 6.10 8.08
N ASN A 27 14.21 7.08 7.64
CA ASN A 27 14.05 8.36 8.33
C ASN A 27 13.76 8.13 9.81
N GLU A 28 14.44 8.87 10.69
CA GLU A 28 14.36 8.69 12.16
C GLU A 28 12.96 8.89 12.76
N ASP A 29 12.07 9.56 12.01
CA ASP A 29 10.68 9.77 12.41
C ASP A 29 9.77 8.58 12.04
N MET A 30 10.29 7.59 11.28
CA MET A 30 9.57 6.38 10.87
C MET A 30 10.02 5.15 11.64
N ASP A 31 9.16 4.64 12.50
CA ASP A 31 9.34 3.33 13.15
C ASP A 31 8.39 2.31 12.53
N VAL A 32 8.90 1.54 11.57
CA VAL A 32 8.14 0.47 10.90
C VAL A 32 8.43 -0.85 11.59
N ARG A 33 7.39 -1.52 12.07
CA ARG A 33 7.49 -2.77 12.83
C ARG A 33 6.61 -3.87 12.25
N TYR A 34 6.90 -5.11 12.63
CA TYR A 34 6.23 -6.27 12.11
C TYR A 34 6.06 -7.37 13.18
N GLY A 35 4.85 -7.93 13.26
CA GLY A 35 4.58 -9.20 13.92
C GLY A 35 4.42 -9.20 15.42
N ASP A 36 4.51 -8.06 16.10
CA ASP A 36 4.54 -7.97 17.57
C ASP A 36 3.31 -7.28 18.19
N PHE A 37 2.31 -6.88 17.40
CA PHE A 37 1.15 -6.13 17.90
C PHE A 37 -0.19 -6.82 17.63
N LEU A 38 -0.73 -6.78 16.42
CA LEU A 38 -2.04 -7.34 16.09
C LEU A 38 -1.95 -8.51 15.12
N ARG A 39 -2.84 -9.48 15.30
CA ARG A 39 -3.06 -10.59 14.36
C ARG A 39 -4.56 -10.68 14.06
N LEU A 40 -4.95 -10.14 12.92
CA LEU A 40 -6.32 -10.17 12.43
C LEU A 40 -6.43 -11.13 11.24
N PRO A 41 -7.58 -11.79 11.05
CA PRO A 41 -7.85 -12.57 9.84
C PRO A 41 -7.63 -11.72 8.59
N PHE A 42 -7.11 -12.33 7.53
CA PHE A 42 -6.81 -11.68 6.23
C PHE A 42 -5.75 -10.57 6.24
N MET A 43 -5.26 -10.15 7.41
CA MET A 43 -4.32 -9.03 7.57
C MET A 43 -2.87 -9.48 7.82
N ASN A 44 -2.55 -10.75 7.57
CA ASN A 44 -1.18 -11.25 7.64
C ASN A 44 -0.35 -10.59 6.53
N THR A 45 0.83 -10.08 6.88
CA THR A 45 1.72 -9.31 6.00
C THR A 45 1.18 -7.95 5.54
N VAL A 46 0.02 -7.52 6.03
CA VAL A 46 -0.58 -6.22 5.67
C VAL A 46 -0.11 -5.12 6.59
N ILE A 47 0.18 -3.95 6.04
CA ILE A 47 0.30 -2.67 6.73
C ILE A 47 -0.77 -1.72 6.20
N THR A 48 -1.36 -0.93 7.08
CA THR A 48 -2.41 0.03 6.69
C THR A 48 -1.92 1.46 6.82
N ASP A 49 -2.42 2.36 5.95
CA ASP A 49 -2.20 3.79 6.06
C ASP A 49 -3.48 4.55 5.71
N SER A 50 -3.57 5.82 6.11
CA SER A 50 -4.75 6.66 5.94
C SER A 50 -4.36 8.09 5.55
N HIS A 51 -5.36 8.92 5.17
CA HIS A 51 -5.14 10.28 4.71
C HIS A 51 -4.24 10.34 3.46
N TYR A 52 -4.52 9.51 2.48
CA TYR A 52 -3.71 9.40 1.26
C TYR A 52 -3.72 10.66 0.40
N ASP A 53 -4.75 11.46 0.52
CA ASP A 53 -5.03 12.69 -0.22
C ASP A 53 -4.69 13.98 0.53
N ASP A 54 -4.55 13.95 1.89
CA ASP A 54 -4.28 15.16 2.67
C ASP A 54 -3.23 14.95 3.77
N PRO A 55 -2.07 15.46 3.60
CA PRO A 55 -1.35 15.69 2.36
C PRO A 55 -0.86 14.36 1.79
N ASP A 56 -0.27 14.33 0.62
CA ASP A 56 0.18 13.11 -0.06
C ASP A 56 0.97 12.14 0.83
N ARG A 57 0.44 10.92 1.02
CA ARG A 57 1.04 9.84 1.83
C ARG A 57 1.23 8.53 1.07
N LYS A 58 0.92 8.49 -0.22
CA LYS A 58 1.08 7.30 -1.06
C LYS A 58 2.53 6.79 -1.02
N GLY A 59 3.49 7.68 -1.25
CA GLY A 59 4.91 7.33 -1.26
C GLY A 59 5.43 6.84 0.10
N ARG A 60 4.94 7.39 1.22
CA ARG A 60 5.37 6.86 2.53
C ARG A 60 4.88 5.44 2.77
N HIS A 61 3.69 5.09 2.28
CA HIS A 61 3.19 3.72 2.37
C HIS A 61 4.04 2.75 1.53
N VAL A 62 4.48 3.19 0.34
CA VAL A 62 5.45 2.44 -0.47
C VAL A 62 6.78 2.25 0.29
N ALA A 63 7.27 3.28 0.98
CA ALA A 63 8.46 3.17 1.84
C ALA A 63 8.25 2.17 3.00
N PHE A 64 7.06 2.11 3.61
CA PHE A 64 6.76 1.09 4.64
C PHE A 64 6.81 -0.33 4.05
N LEU A 65 6.21 -0.54 2.88
CA LEU A 65 6.26 -1.84 2.19
C LEU A 65 7.70 -2.23 1.85
N SER A 66 8.50 -1.31 1.30
CA SER A 66 9.89 -1.57 0.97
C SER A 66 10.72 -1.97 2.19
N ARG A 67 10.49 -1.32 3.35
CA ARG A 67 11.10 -1.67 4.64
C ARG A 67 10.71 -3.08 5.08
N LEU A 68 9.43 -3.43 5.02
CA LEU A 68 8.96 -4.77 5.40
C LEU A 68 9.56 -5.86 4.50
N VAL A 69 9.64 -5.61 3.20
CA VAL A 69 10.32 -6.53 2.26
C VAL A 69 11.81 -6.66 2.60
N THR A 70 12.51 -5.54 2.81
CA THR A 70 13.96 -5.53 3.04
C THR A 70 14.34 -6.09 4.40
N ASP A 71 13.65 -5.65 5.47
CA ASP A 71 14.02 -5.98 6.84
C ASP A 71 13.55 -7.40 7.26
N HIS A 72 12.45 -7.89 6.66
CA HIS A 72 11.82 -9.16 7.07
C HIS A 72 11.71 -10.22 5.96
N GLY A 73 12.01 -9.88 4.71
CA GLY A 73 11.94 -10.82 3.58
C GLY A 73 10.52 -11.33 3.29
N ILE A 74 9.51 -10.50 3.52
CA ILE A 74 8.10 -10.86 3.34
C ILE A 74 7.51 -10.15 2.11
N ALA A 75 6.54 -10.79 1.46
CA ALA A 75 5.68 -10.12 0.49
C ALA A 75 4.70 -9.20 1.24
N ALA A 76 5.14 -7.96 1.52
CA ALA A 76 4.33 -7.00 2.25
C ALA A 76 3.17 -6.48 1.39
N LEU A 77 1.99 -6.44 1.97
CA LEU A 77 0.75 -5.97 1.37
C LEU A 77 0.30 -4.67 2.04
N GLY A 78 -0.41 -3.81 1.32
CA GLY A 78 -0.85 -2.52 1.83
C GLY A 78 -2.34 -2.26 1.62
N ILE A 79 -2.99 -1.64 2.60
CA ILE A 79 -4.31 -1.03 2.44
C ILE A 79 -4.20 0.42 2.86
N GLY A 80 -4.36 1.32 1.88
CA GLY A 80 -4.37 2.76 2.10
C GLY A 80 -5.71 3.38 1.76
N CYS A 81 -6.11 4.45 2.43
CA CYS A 81 -7.38 5.09 2.15
C CYS A 81 -7.32 6.61 2.31
N ASN A 82 -8.12 7.29 1.50
CA ASN A 82 -8.37 8.72 1.62
C ASN A 82 -9.14 9.02 2.91
N GLU A 83 -9.23 10.29 3.29
CA GLU A 83 -10.11 10.70 4.39
C GLU A 83 -11.56 10.33 4.06
N TYR A 84 -12.39 10.20 5.09
CA TYR A 84 -13.83 9.89 4.99
C TYR A 84 -14.17 8.55 4.32
N THR A 85 -13.20 7.63 4.19
CA THR A 85 -13.44 6.27 3.70
C THR A 85 -13.31 5.25 4.82
N ALA A 86 -13.95 4.10 4.63
CA ALA A 86 -13.83 2.96 5.51
C ALA A 86 -13.68 1.66 4.70
N VAL A 87 -12.85 0.75 5.19
CA VAL A 87 -12.72 -0.60 4.65
C VAL A 87 -13.27 -1.58 5.68
N CYS A 88 -14.33 -2.31 5.31
CA CYS A 88 -14.94 -3.34 6.14
C CYS A 88 -14.66 -4.72 5.54
N ILE A 89 -13.92 -5.56 6.27
CA ILE A 89 -13.55 -6.91 5.83
C ILE A 89 -14.61 -7.89 6.35
N GLY A 90 -15.29 -8.58 5.41
CA GLY A 90 -16.27 -9.61 5.72
C GLY A 90 -15.64 -10.92 6.22
N GLU A 91 -16.46 -11.83 6.75
CA GLU A 91 -16.01 -13.16 7.17
C GLU A 91 -15.51 -14.01 6.00
N ASP A 92 -15.94 -13.70 4.78
CA ASP A 92 -15.51 -14.30 3.53
C ASP A 92 -14.15 -13.77 3.03
N GLY A 93 -13.62 -12.71 3.65
CA GLY A 93 -12.36 -12.06 3.27
C GLY A 93 -12.52 -10.95 2.24
N PHE A 94 -13.74 -10.63 1.79
CA PHE A 94 -13.95 -9.51 0.88
C PHE A 94 -13.87 -8.17 1.64
N ALA A 95 -13.04 -7.25 1.15
CA ALA A 95 -12.84 -5.91 1.70
C ALA A 95 -13.77 -4.91 0.99
N HIS A 96 -14.86 -4.56 1.63
CA HIS A 96 -15.85 -3.59 1.14
C HIS A 96 -15.40 -2.16 1.39
N CYS A 97 -15.43 -1.30 0.36
CA CYS A 97 -15.00 0.10 0.42
C CYS A 97 -16.19 1.04 0.54
N TYR A 98 -16.28 1.74 1.67
CA TYR A 98 -17.38 2.68 1.98
C TYR A 98 -16.87 4.12 1.94
N GLY A 99 -17.66 5.02 1.31
CA GLY A 99 -17.42 6.46 1.18
C GLY A 99 -18.57 7.12 0.44
N GLU A 100 -18.42 8.36 0.02
CA GLU A 100 -19.47 9.16 -0.60
C GLU A 100 -19.28 9.38 -2.12
N TYR A 101 -18.52 8.48 -2.79
CA TYR A 101 -18.40 8.56 -4.26
C TYR A 101 -19.77 8.33 -4.94
N PRO A 102 -20.18 9.12 -5.97
CA PRO A 102 -19.38 10.09 -6.75
C PRO A 102 -19.40 11.53 -6.22
N GLN A 103 -20.01 11.81 -5.08
CA GLN A 103 -20.08 13.17 -4.53
C GLN A 103 -18.69 13.73 -4.22
N TYR A 104 -17.80 12.85 -3.70
CA TYR A 104 -16.39 13.13 -3.45
C TYR A 104 -15.52 12.04 -4.06
N GLN A 105 -14.28 12.37 -4.42
CA GLN A 105 -13.29 11.40 -4.91
C GLN A 105 -12.62 10.70 -3.72
N GLU A 106 -13.35 9.83 -3.08
CA GLU A 106 -12.89 9.05 -1.95
C GLU A 106 -12.47 7.66 -2.40
N GLN A 107 -11.20 7.34 -2.24
CA GLN A 107 -10.60 6.12 -2.79
C GLN A 107 -9.92 5.28 -1.73
N VAL A 108 -9.93 3.98 -1.97
CA VAL A 108 -9.16 2.97 -1.24
C VAL A 108 -8.16 2.32 -2.19
N TYR A 109 -6.97 2.04 -1.70
CA TYR A 109 -5.84 1.49 -2.44
C TYR A 109 -5.39 0.18 -1.82
N PHE A 110 -5.32 -0.88 -2.62
CA PHE A 110 -4.79 -2.19 -2.23
C PHE A 110 -3.48 -2.42 -2.96
N LEU A 111 -2.36 -2.45 -2.22
CA LEU A 111 -1.01 -2.54 -2.76
C LEU A 111 -0.45 -3.94 -2.56
N ARG A 112 0.11 -4.52 -3.61
CA ARG A 112 0.85 -5.78 -3.52
C ARG A 112 2.08 -5.76 -4.42
N PRO A 113 3.16 -6.49 -4.10
CA PRO A 113 4.28 -6.65 -5.03
C PRO A 113 3.81 -7.26 -6.35
N THR A 114 4.31 -6.72 -7.47
CA THR A 114 4.02 -7.25 -8.81
C THR A 114 4.52 -8.69 -8.95
N CYS A 115 5.71 -8.96 -8.41
CA CYS A 115 6.30 -10.29 -8.40
C CYS A 115 6.75 -10.64 -6.98
N LEU A 116 6.33 -11.82 -6.49
CA LEU A 116 6.70 -12.29 -5.14
C LEU A 116 8.17 -12.72 -5.05
N ASP A 117 8.76 -13.17 -6.16
CA ASP A 117 10.13 -13.70 -6.22
C ASP A 117 11.17 -12.66 -6.69
N VAL A 118 10.79 -11.39 -6.73
CA VAL A 118 11.71 -10.32 -7.17
C VAL A 118 12.61 -9.91 -6.01
N PRO A 119 13.88 -9.56 -6.29
CA PRO A 119 14.79 -9.05 -5.27
C PRO A 119 14.20 -7.86 -4.49
N ALA A 120 14.56 -7.76 -3.23
CA ALA A 120 14.21 -6.63 -2.39
C ALA A 120 14.61 -5.30 -3.07
N PRO A 121 13.85 -4.23 -2.85
CA PRO A 121 14.18 -2.93 -3.41
C PRO A 121 15.54 -2.41 -2.89
N TYR A 122 16.16 -1.47 -3.59
CA TYR A 122 17.28 -0.71 -3.05
C TYR A 122 16.74 0.24 -1.96
N CYS A 123 16.79 -0.24 -0.74
CA CYS A 123 16.22 0.41 0.43
C CYS A 123 17.28 0.48 1.53
N GLN A 124 17.93 1.65 1.68
CA GLN A 124 19.05 1.85 2.61
C GLN A 124 18.90 3.18 3.35
N GLN A 125 19.44 3.23 4.58
CA GLN A 125 19.43 4.44 5.38
C GLN A 125 20.22 5.57 4.72
N GLY A 126 19.62 6.77 4.69
CA GLY A 126 20.23 7.98 4.16
C GLY A 126 20.38 8.00 2.63
N SER A 127 19.64 7.16 1.91
CA SER A 127 19.62 7.11 0.46
C SER A 127 18.19 7.07 -0.07
N PRO A 128 17.91 7.71 -1.21
CA PRO A 128 16.61 7.59 -1.86
C PRO A 128 16.24 6.14 -2.13
N LEU A 129 14.96 5.83 -1.99
CA LEU A 129 14.41 4.53 -2.38
C LEU A 129 14.47 4.38 -3.89
N ASP A 130 14.92 3.21 -4.34
CA ASP A 130 14.79 2.78 -5.72
C ASP A 130 14.13 1.41 -5.72
N TRP A 131 12.92 1.34 -6.27
CA TRP A 131 12.13 0.11 -6.34
C TRP A 131 11.39 0.07 -7.66
N GLY A 132 12.11 -0.35 -8.68
CA GLY A 132 11.60 -0.47 -10.03
C GLY A 132 12.22 -1.65 -10.75
N PHE A 133 11.48 -2.20 -11.70
CA PHE A 133 11.92 -3.16 -12.71
C PHE A 133 10.88 -3.17 -13.83
N GLU A 134 11.18 -3.82 -14.95
CA GLU A 134 10.21 -3.94 -16.05
C GLU A 134 8.88 -4.50 -15.53
N GLY A 135 7.78 -3.73 -15.66
CA GLY A 135 6.47 -4.06 -15.13
C GLY A 135 6.13 -3.44 -13.77
N GLY A 136 7.02 -2.64 -13.18
CA GLY A 136 6.81 -1.91 -11.92
C GLY A 136 7.04 -2.75 -10.66
N ALA A 137 7.02 -2.07 -9.51
CA ALA A 137 7.29 -2.69 -8.21
C ALA A 137 6.04 -3.23 -7.53
N LEU A 138 4.94 -2.49 -7.65
CA LEU A 138 3.67 -2.76 -6.98
C LEU A 138 2.51 -2.70 -7.97
N ASN A 139 1.62 -3.67 -7.89
CA ASN A 139 0.28 -3.59 -8.46
C ASN A 139 -0.63 -2.97 -7.42
N VAL A 140 -1.35 -1.95 -7.80
CA VAL A 140 -2.26 -1.24 -6.91
C VAL A 140 -3.67 -1.27 -7.49
N TYR A 141 -4.60 -1.89 -6.78
CA TYR A 141 -6.01 -1.84 -7.13
C TYR A 141 -6.65 -0.64 -6.46
N VAL A 142 -7.14 0.30 -7.25
CA VAL A 142 -7.75 1.56 -6.79
C VAL A 142 -9.26 1.46 -6.89
N VAL A 143 -9.97 1.73 -5.80
CA VAL A 143 -11.42 1.58 -5.71
C VAL A 143 -12.06 2.86 -5.24
N ASP A 144 -13.02 3.39 -6.01
CA ASP A 144 -13.88 4.46 -5.52
C ASP A 144 -14.84 3.92 -4.45
N ALA A 145 -14.77 4.52 -3.26
CA ALA A 145 -15.55 4.11 -2.09
C ALA A 145 -16.99 4.65 -2.16
N THR A 146 -17.96 3.76 -2.15
CA THR A 146 -19.39 4.11 -2.32
C THR A 146 -20.18 3.98 -1.03
N GLU A 147 -21.30 4.70 -0.90
CA GLU A 147 -22.19 4.57 0.27
C GLU A 147 -22.67 3.12 0.50
N GLN A 148 -22.82 2.33 -0.57
CA GLN A 148 -23.33 0.97 -0.49
C GLN A 148 -22.25 -0.06 -0.16
N GLY A 149 -20.95 0.30 -0.24
CA GLY A 149 -19.85 -0.64 -0.06
C GLY A 149 -19.87 -1.83 -1.02
N ASN A 150 -20.38 -1.62 -2.24
CA ASN A 150 -20.54 -2.68 -3.24
C ASN A 150 -19.31 -2.85 -4.15
N ARG A 151 -18.23 -2.15 -3.83
CA ARG A 151 -16.92 -2.22 -4.50
C ARG A 151 -15.85 -2.65 -3.50
N GLY A 152 -14.78 -3.24 -3.99
CA GLY A 152 -13.68 -3.69 -3.12
C GLY A 152 -12.81 -4.76 -3.73
N LEU A 153 -12.05 -5.46 -2.89
CA LEU A 153 -11.09 -6.50 -3.27
C LEU A 153 -11.21 -7.73 -2.38
N ASP A 154 -11.05 -8.93 -2.95
CA ASP A 154 -10.93 -10.18 -2.19
C ASP A 154 -9.52 -10.32 -1.61
N LEU A 155 -9.41 -10.30 -0.27
CA LEU A 155 -8.14 -10.44 0.44
C LEU A 155 -7.66 -11.91 0.54
N ASN A 156 -8.41 -12.89 0.03
CA ASN A 156 -7.93 -14.26 -0.08
C ASN A 156 -6.91 -14.42 -1.21
N ASP A 157 -7.08 -13.68 -2.30
CA ASP A 157 -6.21 -13.76 -3.49
C ASP A 157 -5.51 -12.45 -3.87
N TRP A 158 -6.02 -11.30 -3.38
CA TRP A 158 -5.49 -9.96 -3.70
C TRP A 158 -5.45 -9.65 -5.21
N SER A 159 -6.34 -10.27 -5.97
CA SER A 159 -6.44 -10.10 -7.43
C SER A 159 -7.87 -9.93 -7.92
N THR A 160 -8.85 -10.50 -7.22
CA THR A 160 -10.25 -10.42 -7.59
C THR A 160 -10.90 -9.18 -7.00
N GLY A 161 -11.13 -8.16 -7.85
CA GLY A 161 -11.72 -6.87 -7.44
C GLY A 161 -13.03 -6.55 -8.13
N ILE A 162 -13.84 -5.69 -7.52
CA ILE A 162 -15.11 -5.19 -8.05
C ILE A 162 -15.10 -3.67 -8.06
N GLY A 163 -15.28 -3.08 -9.26
CA GLY A 163 -15.53 -1.65 -9.45
C GLY A 163 -14.34 -0.73 -9.25
N GLY A 164 -13.13 -1.24 -9.33
CA GLY A 164 -11.88 -0.48 -9.31
C GLY A 164 -11.05 -0.72 -10.56
N GLU A 165 -9.87 -0.12 -10.60
CA GLU A 165 -8.92 -0.17 -11.70
C GLU A 165 -7.52 -0.49 -11.18
N TRP A 166 -6.69 -1.12 -12.02
CA TRP A 166 -5.31 -1.43 -11.67
C TRP A 166 -4.37 -0.29 -12.06
N GLU A 167 -3.46 0.03 -11.15
CA GLU A 167 -2.32 0.91 -11.38
C GLU A 167 -1.02 0.15 -11.14
N ASN A 168 0.03 0.56 -11.83
CA ASN A 168 1.38 0.10 -11.62
C ASN A 168 2.19 1.21 -10.95
N TRP A 169 2.76 0.92 -9.77
CA TRP A 169 3.56 1.88 -9.02
C TRP A 169 5.00 1.40 -8.90
N TRP A 170 5.94 2.34 -9.04
CA TRP A 170 7.37 2.12 -8.79
C TRP A 170 8.02 3.38 -8.24
N VAL A 171 9.25 3.27 -7.77
CA VAL A 171 10.02 4.40 -7.25
C VAL A 171 11.35 4.48 -7.97
N GLU A 172 11.66 5.66 -8.49
CA GLU A 172 12.93 6.00 -9.12
C GLU A 172 13.56 7.18 -8.38
N ASP A 173 14.76 6.99 -7.82
CA ASP A 173 15.53 8.02 -7.12
C ASP A 173 14.68 8.83 -6.10
N GLY A 174 13.84 8.12 -5.32
CA GLY A 174 12.98 8.73 -4.30
C GLY A 174 11.72 9.41 -4.83
N GLU A 175 11.37 9.24 -6.09
CA GLU A 175 10.14 9.75 -6.68
C GLU A 175 9.16 8.61 -6.98
N LEU A 176 7.90 8.75 -6.54
CA LEU A 176 6.85 7.78 -6.84
C LEU A 176 6.31 7.99 -8.25
N MET A 177 6.41 6.95 -9.05
CA MET A 177 5.89 6.87 -10.41
C MET A 177 4.63 6.02 -10.44
N ILE A 178 3.61 6.46 -11.18
CA ILE A 178 2.30 5.78 -11.29
C ILE A 178 1.91 5.74 -12.77
N SER A 179 1.46 4.57 -13.22
CA SER A 179 0.82 4.41 -14.53
C SER A 179 -0.48 3.63 -14.40
N GLU A 180 -1.49 4.02 -15.17
CA GLU A 180 -2.74 3.29 -15.28
C GLU A 180 -2.53 1.98 -16.04
N MET A 181 -3.31 0.96 -15.68
CA MET A 181 -3.32 -0.34 -16.35
C MET A 181 -4.76 -0.80 -16.58
N SER A 182 -5.01 -1.43 -17.72
CA SER A 182 -6.35 -1.93 -18.05
C SER A 182 -6.66 -3.28 -17.42
N GLU A 183 -5.65 -4.05 -17.05
CA GLU A 183 -5.76 -5.39 -16.47
C GLU A 183 -4.67 -5.59 -15.42
N GLU A 184 -4.88 -6.54 -14.50
CA GLU A 184 -3.85 -6.95 -13.56
C GLU A 184 -2.59 -7.42 -14.31
N PRO A 185 -1.41 -6.86 -14.05
CA PRO A 185 -0.20 -7.25 -14.75
C PRO A 185 0.25 -8.65 -14.34
N GLU A 186 0.59 -9.46 -15.33
CA GLU A 186 1.27 -10.72 -15.07
C GLU A 186 2.73 -10.45 -14.68
N CYS A 187 3.22 -11.21 -13.69
CA CYS A 187 4.64 -11.18 -13.34
C CYS A 187 5.48 -11.66 -14.52
N SER A 188 6.10 -10.75 -15.25
CA SER A 188 7.05 -11.06 -16.30
C SER A 188 8.47 -10.88 -15.79
N VAL A 189 9.09 -11.95 -15.35
CA VAL A 189 10.55 -11.97 -15.11
C VAL A 189 11.20 -12.29 -16.43
N SER A 190 11.80 -11.28 -17.07
CA SER A 190 12.61 -11.45 -18.28
C SER A 190 14.03 -11.92 -17.95
#